data_127a89e8b1cab2b434b4655f386cafe4
#
_entry.id   127a89e8b1cab2b434b4655f386cafe4
#
_cell.length_a   1.000
_cell.length_b   1.000
_cell.length_c   1.000
_cell.angle_alpha   90.00
_cell.angle_beta   90.00
_cell.angle_gamma   90.00
#
_symmetry.space_group_name_H-M   'P 1'
#
loop_
_entity.id
_entity.type
_entity.pdbx_description
1 polymer ?
#
loop_
_entity_poly.entity_id
_entity_poly.type
_entity_poly.pdbx_seq_one_letter_code
_entity_poly.pdbx_strand_id
1 'polypeptide(L)'
;MTDPATPVYALNLFDIADRDEYLAYSRRSAQEVARHGGRVIALGSFDEAIVGDIEPRQVLILVEWQSRAHFDSYREDPDLVDLHPHREAGGGNYVWHLFDKLEDLRPLLK
;
A
#
# COMPACT_ATOMS: atom_id res chain seq x y z
N MET A 1 11.57 3.54 18.06
CA MET A 1 10.34 4.34 18.05
C MET A 1 10.34 5.24 16.81
N THR A 2 9.25 5.27 16.09
CA THR A 2 9.16 6.09 14.88
C THR A 2 8.90 7.55 15.24
N ASP A 3 9.68 8.47 14.65
CA ASP A 3 9.41 9.89 14.75
C ASP A 3 8.06 10.18 14.07
N PRO A 4 7.15 10.93 14.72
CA PRO A 4 5.85 11.25 14.09
C PRO A 4 5.96 11.95 12.73
N ALA A 5 7.09 12.63 12.45
CA ALA A 5 7.31 13.28 11.16
C ALA A 5 8.00 12.37 10.14
N THR A 6 8.36 11.14 10.53
CA THR A 6 9.04 10.22 9.61
C THR A 6 8.03 9.65 8.61
N PRO A 7 8.32 9.75 7.30
CA PRO A 7 7.49 9.08 6.30
C PRO A 7 7.48 7.57 6.46
N VAL A 8 6.40 6.95 6.00
CA VAL A 8 6.27 5.50 6.00
C VAL A 8 5.95 5.02 4.58
N TYR A 9 6.36 3.79 4.28
CA TYR A 9 6.02 3.12 3.04
C TYR A 9 4.96 2.07 3.30
N ALA A 10 3.89 2.08 2.50
CA ALA A 10 2.90 1.01 2.51
C ALA A 10 3.14 0.16 1.27
N LEU A 11 3.52 -1.09 1.49
CA LEU A 11 3.73 -2.06 0.42
C LEU A 11 2.42 -2.82 0.19
N ASN A 12 1.92 -2.74 -1.03
CA ASN A 12 0.70 -3.44 -1.44
C ASN A 12 1.07 -4.48 -2.48
N LEU A 13 0.76 -5.74 -2.20
CA LEU A 13 0.92 -6.84 -3.14
C LEU A 13 -0.42 -7.56 -3.26
N PHE A 14 -0.89 -7.80 -4.46
CA PHE A 14 -2.18 -8.46 -4.65
C PHE A 14 -2.36 -8.95 -6.08
N ASP A 15 -3.40 -9.79 -6.26
CA ASP A 15 -3.84 -10.22 -7.56
C ASP A 15 -5.11 -9.47 -7.93
N ILE A 16 -5.29 -9.14 -9.20
CA ILE A 16 -6.54 -8.55 -9.67
C ILE A 16 -7.53 -9.70 -9.86
N ALA A 17 -8.46 -9.83 -8.90
CA ALA A 17 -9.44 -10.92 -8.92
C ALA A 17 -10.67 -10.57 -9.74
N ASP A 18 -11.08 -9.30 -9.72
CA ASP A 18 -12.23 -8.79 -10.49
C ASP A 18 -11.86 -7.43 -11.06
N ARG A 19 -11.77 -7.36 -12.38
CA ARG A 19 -11.33 -6.15 -13.07
C ARG A 19 -12.24 -4.95 -12.81
N ASP A 20 -13.53 -5.14 -12.86
CA ASP A 20 -14.48 -4.04 -12.73
C ASP A 20 -14.52 -3.52 -11.29
N GLU A 21 -14.49 -4.42 -10.31
CA GLU A 21 -14.41 -4.04 -8.90
C GLU A 21 -13.11 -3.32 -8.60
N TYR A 22 -11.99 -3.79 -9.17
CA TYR A 22 -10.71 -3.14 -8.96
C TYR A 22 -10.70 -1.74 -9.57
N LEU A 23 -11.28 -1.55 -10.75
CA LEU A 23 -11.35 -0.23 -11.38
C LEU A 23 -12.19 0.75 -10.55
N ALA A 24 -13.30 0.28 -9.99
CA ALA A 24 -14.14 1.10 -9.12
C ALA A 24 -13.36 1.53 -7.87
N TYR A 25 -12.64 0.59 -7.25
CA TYR A 25 -11.81 0.87 -6.08
C TYR A 25 -10.67 1.83 -6.41
N SER A 26 -9.93 1.58 -7.52
CA SER A 26 -8.71 2.32 -7.82
C SER A 26 -8.98 3.80 -8.12
N ARG A 27 -10.08 4.10 -8.78
CA ARG A 27 -10.45 5.49 -9.10
C ARG A 27 -10.60 6.33 -7.83
N ARG A 28 -11.36 5.81 -6.88
CA ARG A 28 -11.61 6.51 -5.63
C ARG A 28 -10.40 6.48 -4.71
N SER A 29 -9.73 5.32 -4.65
CA SER A 29 -8.56 5.13 -3.79
C SER A 29 -7.45 6.12 -4.13
N ALA A 30 -7.17 6.33 -5.42
CA ALA A 30 -6.12 7.27 -5.83
C ALA A 30 -6.37 8.69 -5.32
N GLN A 31 -7.63 9.14 -5.40
CA GLN A 31 -8.00 10.46 -4.90
C GLN A 31 -7.86 10.56 -3.38
N GLU A 32 -8.32 9.54 -2.67
CA GLU A 32 -8.31 9.54 -1.20
C GLU A 32 -6.91 9.38 -0.64
N VAL A 33 -6.06 8.58 -1.29
CA VAL A 33 -4.65 8.46 -0.92
C VAL A 33 -3.98 9.83 -0.98
N ALA A 34 -4.17 10.57 -2.08
CA ALA A 34 -3.61 11.90 -2.23
C ALA A 34 -4.14 12.87 -1.17
N ARG A 35 -5.44 12.81 -0.90
CA ARG A 35 -6.08 13.68 0.09
C ARG A 35 -5.53 13.47 1.49
N HIS A 36 -5.16 12.23 1.83
CA HIS A 36 -4.64 11.89 3.15
C HIS A 36 -3.10 11.98 3.25
N GLY A 37 -2.43 12.49 2.22
CA GLY A 37 -0.98 12.70 2.29
C GLY A 37 -0.15 11.54 1.82
N GLY A 38 -0.71 10.66 1.01
CA GLY A 38 0.01 9.57 0.37
C GLY A 38 0.33 9.88 -1.08
N ARG A 39 1.35 9.22 -1.61
CA ARG A 39 1.65 9.28 -3.04
C ARG A 39 2.22 7.94 -3.49
N VAL A 40 1.81 7.50 -4.66
CA VAL A 40 2.33 6.29 -5.27
C VAL A 40 3.75 6.59 -5.79
N ILE A 41 4.74 5.83 -5.32
CA ILE A 41 6.13 6.02 -5.74
C ILE A 41 6.65 4.88 -6.62
N ALA A 42 5.95 3.75 -6.68
CA ALA A 42 6.34 2.65 -7.54
C ALA A 42 5.14 1.79 -7.88
N LEU A 43 5.09 1.33 -9.11
CA LEU A 43 4.12 0.36 -9.61
C LEU A 43 4.89 -0.76 -10.27
N GLY A 44 4.47 -2.00 -10.08
CA GLY A 44 5.15 -3.12 -10.69
C GLY A 44 4.21 -4.28 -11.00
N SER A 45 4.62 -5.07 -11.97
CA SER A 45 3.97 -6.31 -12.36
C SER A 45 4.96 -7.44 -12.08
N PHE A 46 4.49 -8.53 -11.47
CA PHE A 46 5.36 -9.64 -11.15
C PHE A 46 6.03 -10.19 -12.41
N ASP A 47 7.33 -10.43 -12.33
CA ASP A 47 8.11 -11.00 -13.41
C ASP A 47 8.59 -12.41 -13.02
N GLU A 48 9.50 -12.49 -12.05
CA GLU A 48 10.13 -13.77 -11.71
C GLU A 48 10.56 -13.78 -10.26
N ALA A 49 10.35 -14.90 -9.58
CA ALA A 49 10.87 -15.10 -8.24
C ALA A 49 12.32 -15.62 -8.35
N ILE A 50 13.27 -14.72 -8.12
CA ILE A 50 14.68 -15.06 -8.22
C ILE A 50 15.10 -15.96 -7.04
N VAL A 51 14.69 -15.55 -5.84
CA VAL A 51 15.01 -16.27 -4.60
C VAL A 51 13.84 -16.05 -3.63
N GLY A 52 13.56 -17.07 -2.85
CA GLY A 52 12.52 -17.00 -1.84
C GLY A 52 11.27 -17.77 -2.22
N ASP A 53 10.49 -18.14 -1.23
CA ASP A 53 9.33 -19.01 -1.39
C ASP A 53 8.00 -18.31 -1.06
N ILE A 54 7.99 -16.98 -1.03
CA ILE A 54 6.74 -16.23 -0.88
C ILE A 54 5.90 -16.42 -2.13
N GLU A 55 4.61 -16.75 -1.94
CA GLU A 55 3.69 -16.88 -3.06
C GLU A 55 3.63 -15.56 -3.84
N PRO A 56 3.90 -15.59 -5.17
CA PRO A 56 3.90 -14.36 -5.97
C PRO A 56 2.51 -13.73 -6.06
N ARG A 57 2.47 -12.42 -6.12
CA ARG A 57 1.26 -11.64 -6.43
C ARG A 57 1.51 -10.87 -7.71
N GLN A 58 0.44 -10.67 -8.46
CA GLN A 58 0.51 -10.04 -9.78
C GLN A 58 0.98 -8.59 -9.71
N VAL A 59 0.52 -7.82 -8.73
CA VAL A 59 0.66 -6.36 -8.69
C VAL A 59 1.43 -5.93 -7.47
N LEU A 60 2.35 -4.97 -7.68
CA LEU A 60 3.02 -4.24 -6.59
C LEU A 60 2.64 -2.77 -6.69
N ILE A 61 2.18 -2.19 -5.59
CA ILE A 61 2.00 -0.74 -5.45
C ILE A 61 2.70 -0.30 -4.16
N LEU A 62 3.66 0.62 -4.28
CA LEU A 62 4.34 1.19 -3.13
C LEU A 62 3.89 2.63 -2.96
N VAL A 63 3.32 2.93 -1.80
CA VAL A 63 2.83 4.27 -1.46
C VAL A 63 3.67 4.84 -0.34
N GLU A 64 4.15 6.08 -0.52
CA GLU A 64 4.81 6.82 0.55
C GLU A 64 3.79 7.74 1.21
N TRP A 65 3.67 7.65 2.54
CA TRP A 65 2.81 8.52 3.35
C TRP A 65 3.69 9.48 4.13
N GLN A 66 3.22 10.70 4.32
CA GLN A 66 4.00 11.74 5.00
C GLN A 66 4.37 11.35 6.43
N SER A 67 3.53 10.55 7.08
CA SER A 67 3.79 10.04 8.43
C SER A 67 2.87 8.86 8.71
N ARG A 68 3.12 8.15 9.81
CA ARG A 68 2.22 7.09 10.28
C ARG A 68 0.83 7.64 10.54
N ALA A 69 0.74 8.87 11.08
CA ALA A 69 -0.56 9.48 11.37
C ALA A 69 -1.38 9.72 10.09
N HIS A 70 -0.72 10.12 9.00
CA HIS A 70 -1.40 10.29 7.71
C HIS A 70 -1.93 8.96 7.19
N PHE A 71 -1.14 7.90 7.28
CA PHE A 71 -1.57 6.56 6.89
C PHE A 71 -2.76 6.09 7.73
N ASP A 72 -2.69 6.26 9.05
CA ASP A 72 -3.77 5.86 9.94
C ASP A 72 -5.05 6.66 9.67
N SER A 73 -4.91 7.95 9.34
CA SER A 73 -6.03 8.80 8.95
C SER A 73 -6.76 8.23 7.74
N TYR A 74 -6.02 7.78 6.72
CA TYR A 74 -6.62 7.14 5.55
C TYR A 74 -7.30 5.83 5.92
N ARG A 75 -6.58 4.97 6.62
CA ARG A 75 -7.07 3.63 6.97
C ARG A 75 -8.32 3.68 7.84
N GLU A 76 -8.41 4.66 8.74
CA GLU A 76 -9.46 4.74 9.74
C GLU A 76 -10.57 5.73 9.39
N ASP A 77 -10.50 6.38 8.22
CA ASP A 77 -11.49 7.37 7.83
C ASP A 77 -12.86 6.69 7.65
N PRO A 78 -13.88 7.07 8.44
CA PRO A 78 -15.20 6.47 8.32
C PRO A 78 -15.88 6.72 6.98
N ASP A 79 -15.49 7.79 6.27
CA ASP A 79 -16.03 8.10 4.95
C ASP A 79 -15.51 7.15 3.88
N LEU A 80 -14.49 6.34 4.18
CA LEU A 80 -13.87 5.40 3.25
C LEU A 80 -14.25 3.95 3.53
N VAL A 81 -15.18 3.73 4.46
CA VAL A 81 -15.56 2.36 4.85
C VAL A 81 -16.09 1.56 3.66
N ASP A 82 -16.70 2.21 2.68
CA ASP A 82 -17.23 1.55 1.50
C ASP A 82 -16.17 1.19 0.45
N LEU A 83 -14.92 1.67 0.61
CA LEU A 83 -13.81 1.25 -0.25
C LEU A 83 -13.33 -0.16 0.09
N HIS A 84 -13.47 -0.59 1.35
CA HIS A 84 -12.94 -1.89 1.78
C HIS A 84 -13.57 -3.07 1.02
N PRO A 85 -14.89 -3.10 0.80
CA PRO A 85 -15.47 -4.17 -0.02
C PRO A 85 -14.92 -4.21 -1.45
N HIS A 86 -14.67 -3.05 -2.07
CA HIS A 86 -14.09 -2.99 -3.41
C HIS A 86 -12.65 -3.49 -3.44
N ARG A 87 -11.87 -3.18 -2.39
CA ARG A 87 -10.51 -3.71 -2.26
C ARG A 87 -10.52 -5.23 -2.16
N GLU A 88 -11.40 -5.76 -1.33
CA GLU A 88 -11.49 -7.21 -1.12
C GLU A 88 -12.03 -7.93 -2.35
N ALA A 89 -13.03 -7.37 -3.01
CA ALA A 89 -13.62 -7.99 -4.20
C ALA A 89 -12.74 -7.85 -5.44
N GLY A 90 -12.07 -6.71 -5.60
CA GLY A 90 -11.25 -6.43 -6.77
C GLY A 90 -9.84 -6.99 -6.69
N GLY A 91 -9.29 -7.15 -5.49
CA GLY A 91 -7.93 -7.65 -5.29
C GLY A 91 -7.93 -8.92 -4.45
N GLY A 92 -7.32 -9.99 -4.98
CA GLY A 92 -7.17 -11.25 -4.25
C GLY A 92 -5.79 -11.38 -3.64
N ASN A 93 -5.67 -12.22 -2.61
CA ASN A 93 -4.37 -12.58 -2.02
C ASN A 93 -3.61 -11.34 -1.53
N TYR A 94 -4.29 -10.42 -0.87
CA TYR A 94 -3.80 -9.07 -0.59
C TYR A 94 -2.83 -9.06 0.59
N VAL A 95 -1.67 -8.43 0.37
CA VAL A 95 -0.68 -8.13 1.42
C VAL A 95 -0.56 -6.62 1.54
N TRP A 96 -0.62 -6.11 2.75
CA TRP A 96 -0.49 -4.68 3.03
C TRP A 96 0.43 -4.51 4.23
N HIS A 97 1.70 -4.23 3.97
CA HIS A 97 2.73 -4.10 5.01
C HIS A 97 3.23 -2.67 5.09
N LEU A 98 3.53 -2.22 6.29
CA LEU A 98 3.99 -0.86 6.54
C LEU A 98 5.45 -0.90 6.98
N PHE A 99 6.26 -0.01 6.40
CA PHE A 99 7.68 0.11 6.70
C PHE A 99 8.01 1.56 7.00
N ASP A 100 8.89 1.81 7.95
CA ASP A 100 9.43 3.15 8.19
C ASP A 100 10.46 3.48 7.11
N LYS A 101 10.39 4.70 6.57
CA LYS A 101 11.38 5.15 5.60
C LYS A 101 12.73 5.36 6.31
N LEU A 102 13.80 4.86 5.70
CA LEU A 102 15.16 5.04 6.20
C LEU A 102 16.00 5.74 5.14
N GLU A 103 16.96 6.57 5.59
CA GLU A 103 17.96 7.15 4.69
C GLU A 103 19.00 6.12 4.30
N ASP A 104 19.32 5.19 5.22
CA ASP A 104 20.22 4.05 4.98
C ASP A 104 19.91 2.97 6.02
N LEU A 105 20.64 1.87 5.96
CA LEU A 105 20.34 0.71 6.80
C LEU A 105 21.05 0.71 8.15
N ARG A 106 21.82 1.74 8.47
CA ARG A 106 22.57 1.76 9.74
C ARG A 106 21.71 1.57 10.98
N PRO A 107 20.46 2.13 11.06
CA PRO A 107 19.63 1.87 12.25
C PRO A 107 19.33 0.39 12.50
N LEU A 108 19.35 -0.43 11.45
CA LEU A 108 19.06 -1.87 11.52
C LEU A 108 20.32 -2.70 11.81
N LEU A 109 21.51 -2.09 11.74
CA LEU A 109 22.79 -2.79 11.85
C LEU A 109 23.48 -2.61 13.21
N LYS A 110 22.77 -2.05 14.16
CA LYS A 110 23.30 -1.87 15.52
C LYS A 110 23.35 -3.17 16.29
#